data_bcd6da419fd3c39c62d52f66ee461b7d
#
_entry.id   bcd6da419fd3c39c62d52f66ee461b7d
#
_cell.length_a   1.000
_cell.length_b   1.000
_cell.length_c   1.000
_cell.angle_alpha   90.00
_cell.angle_beta   90.00
_cell.angle_gamma   90.00
#
_symmetry.space_group_name_H-M   'P 1'
#
loop_
_entity.id
_entity.type
_entity.pdbx_description
1 polymer ?
#
loop_
_entity_poly.entity_id
_entity_poly.type
_entity_poly.pdbx_seq_one_letter_code
_entity_poly.pdbx_strand_id
1 'polypeptide(L)'
;MKPALVMAGFGVAEEAARQNSLEALASAMSEAHPDHDFFQAYTSAFLRKRLQKKGIFIPSPEECLEELAQKGYERVLVQPTHLTSGEEYRNKLLGAAEKFRERFSLLLTGEPLFFREEDYLLVLDALQNIYSSKEGELVLLGHGSPHQHNPVYERLQMLADARELPMHIGVVEESDTPDFSMVLERLRQRGRKKILLAPLLLSGGVHVTEDMAGDSPASWKSRLEAEGFSVSTALKGLGEYPEIRALYLRKADRLVRNAN
;
A
#
# COMPACT_ATOMS: atom_id res chain seq x y z
N MET A 1 7.79 -30.20 -7.77
CA MET A 1 6.72 -29.18 -7.80
C MET A 1 7.39 -27.82 -7.88
N LYS A 2 6.84 -26.85 -8.64
CA LYS A 2 7.34 -25.48 -8.64
C LYS A 2 7.19 -24.88 -7.24
N PRO A 3 8.06 -23.92 -6.82
CA PRO A 3 7.82 -23.16 -5.61
C PRO A 3 6.52 -22.35 -5.71
N ALA A 4 5.87 -22.05 -4.60
CA ALA A 4 4.74 -21.15 -4.57
C ALA A 4 5.18 -19.71 -4.30
N LEU A 5 4.61 -18.75 -5.03
CA LEU A 5 4.71 -17.32 -4.76
C LEU A 5 3.33 -16.79 -4.39
N VAL A 6 3.17 -16.36 -3.14
CA VAL A 6 1.93 -15.82 -2.60
C VAL A 6 2.01 -14.31 -2.53
N MET A 7 1.18 -13.60 -3.24
CA MET A 7 0.97 -12.17 -3.05
C MET A 7 -0.04 -11.95 -1.92
N ALA A 8 0.38 -11.32 -0.82
CA ALA A 8 -0.46 -11.14 0.36
C ALA A 8 -0.63 -9.66 0.72
N GLY A 9 -1.87 -9.21 0.93
CA GLY A 9 -2.16 -7.83 1.26
C GLY A 9 -3.44 -7.64 2.04
N PHE A 10 -3.75 -6.39 2.41
CA PHE A 10 -4.99 -6.06 3.12
C PHE A 10 -6.23 -6.45 2.31
N GLY A 11 -6.18 -6.19 1.01
CA GLY A 11 -7.28 -6.41 0.09
C GLY A 11 -8.06 -5.13 -0.23
N VAL A 12 -8.96 -5.24 -1.23
CA VAL A 12 -9.94 -4.21 -1.59
C VAL A 12 -11.17 -4.88 -2.17
N ALA A 13 -12.36 -4.43 -1.80
CA ALA A 13 -13.61 -5.03 -2.22
C ALA A 13 -14.33 -4.25 -3.32
N GLU A 14 -13.90 -3.00 -3.59
CA GLU A 14 -14.37 -2.21 -4.71
C GLU A 14 -13.75 -2.77 -5.99
N GLU A 15 -14.58 -3.04 -7.02
CA GLU A 15 -14.17 -3.84 -8.18
C GLU A 15 -13.14 -3.13 -9.05
N ALA A 16 -13.39 -1.87 -9.42
CA ALA A 16 -12.48 -1.12 -10.27
C ALA A 16 -11.13 -0.88 -9.58
N ALA A 17 -11.14 -0.52 -8.29
CA ALA A 17 -9.92 -0.36 -7.51
C ALA A 17 -9.14 -1.67 -7.39
N ARG A 18 -9.84 -2.82 -7.22
CA ARG A 18 -9.22 -4.14 -7.15
C ARG A 18 -8.58 -4.52 -8.47
N GLN A 19 -9.31 -4.40 -9.57
CA GLN A 19 -8.81 -4.74 -10.91
C GLN A 19 -7.61 -3.89 -11.33
N ASN A 20 -7.70 -2.56 -11.12
CA ASN A 20 -6.69 -1.62 -11.57
C ASN A 20 -5.43 -1.60 -10.69
N SER A 21 -5.50 -2.05 -9.44
CA SER A 21 -4.37 -2.08 -8.52
C SER A 21 -3.88 -3.50 -8.21
N LEU A 22 -4.61 -4.25 -7.36
CA LEU A 22 -4.14 -5.55 -6.85
C LEU A 22 -4.10 -6.63 -7.94
N GLU A 23 -5.10 -6.71 -8.81
CA GLU A 23 -5.09 -7.71 -9.88
C GLU A 23 -4.07 -7.37 -10.95
N ALA A 24 -3.91 -6.09 -11.30
CA ALA A 24 -2.86 -5.66 -12.20
C ALA A 24 -1.46 -5.96 -11.65
N LEU A 25 -1.25 -5.78 -10.33
CA LEU A 25 0.00 -6.15 -9.66
C LEU A 25 0.20 -7.68 -9.62
N ALA A 26 -0.88 -8.43 -9.35
CA ALA A 26 -0.85 -9.89 -9.33
C ALA A 26 -0.48 -10.47 -10.70
N SER A 27 -1.10 -9.98 -11.77
CA SER A 27 -0.74 -10.39 -13.15
C SER A 27 0.71 -10.11 -13.45
N ALA A 28 1.19 -8.88 -13.17
CA ALA A 28 2.57 -8.50 -13.40
C ALA A 28 3.56 -9.38 -12.59
N MET A 29 3.22 -9.72 -11.34
CA MET A 29 4.06 -10.55 -10.49
C MET A 29 4.08 -12.01 -10.95
N SER A 30 2.93 -12.56 -11.35
CA SER A 30 2.83 -13.91 -11.93
C SER A 30 3.60 -14.04 -13.24
N GLU A 31 3.48 -13.04 -14.13
CA GLU A 31 4.21 -13.00 -15.41
C GLU A 31 5.72 -12.89 -15.24
N ALA A 32 6.18 -12.12 -14.24
CA ALA A 32 7.59 -11.96 -13.92
C ALA A 32 8.24 -13.22 -13.31
N HIS A 33 7.43 -14.11 -12.72
CA HIS A 33 7.91 -15.33 -12.06
C HIS A 33 7.24 -16.61 -12.57
N PRO A 34 7.39 -16.96 -13.86
CA PRO A 34 6.70 -18.09 -14.49
C PRO A 34 7.14 -19.46 -13.93
N ASP A 35 8.27 -19.49 -13.20
CA ASP A 35 8.80 -20.69 -12.53
C ASP A 35 8.18 -20.95 -11.16
N HIS A 36 7.20 -20.10 -10.72
CA HIS A 36 6.46 -20.23 -9.48
C HIS A 36 4.98 -20.44 -9.76
N ASP A 37 4.31 -21.24 -8.94
CA ASP A 37 2.85 -21.27 -8.91
C ASP A 37 2.36 -20.07 -8.09
N PHE A 38 1.47 -19.25 -8.68
CA PHE A 38 1.08 -17.97 -8.11
C PHE A 38 -0.23 -18.05 -7.34
N PHE A 39 -0.27 -17.44 -6.15
CA PHE A 39 -1.42 -17.40 -5.25
C PHE A 39 -1.65 -15.99 -4.71
N GLN A 40 -2.89 -15.72 -4.26
CA GLN A 40 -3.24 -14.48 -3.58
C GLN A 40 -3.86 -14.76 -2.22
N ALA A 41 -3.58 -13.88 -1.23
CA ALA A 41 -4.20 -13.93 0.09
C ALA A 41 -4.50 -12.52 0.61
N TYR A 42 -5.64 -12.35 1.32
CA TYR A 42 -6.02 -11.07 1.93
C TYR A 42 -6.09 -11.18 3.45
N THR A 43 -5.45 -10.24 4.16
CA THR A 43 -5.41 -10.22 5.62
C THR A 43 -6.73 -9.72 6.24
N SER A 44 -7.48 -8.86 5.54
CA SER A 44 -8.73 -8.31 6.05
C SER A 44 -9.88 -9.30 5.96
N ALA A 45 -10.30 -9.84 7.11
CA ALA A 45 -11.47 -10.72 7.20
C ALA A 45 -12.78 -10.05 6.73
N PHE A 46 -12.90 -8.74 6.99
CA PHE A 46 -14.06 -7.95 6.54
C PHE A 46 -14.14 -7.91 5.01
N LEU A 47 -13.04 -7.59 4.34
CA LEU A 47 -13.00 -7.51 2.88
C LEU A 47 -13.19 -8.88 2.22
N ARG A 48 -12.59 -9.94 2.79
CA ARG A 48 -12.79 -11.32 2.31
C ARG A 48 -14.27 -11.73 2.38
N LYS A 49 -14.95 -11.46 3.51
CA LYS A 49 -16.40 -11.72 3.65
C LYS A 49 -17.22 -10.90 2.65
N ARG A 50 -16.84 -9.65 2.38
CA ARG A 50 -17.54 -8.80 1.41
C ARG A 50 -17.37 -9.30 -0.02
N LEU A 51 -16.20 -9.78 -0.40
CA LEU A 51 -15.91 -10.41 -1.70
C LEU A 51 -16.64 -11.74 -1.84
N GLN A 52 -16.66 -12.57 -0.78
CA GLN A 52 -17.36 -13.85 -0.78
C GLN A 52 -18.85 -13.69 -1.07
N LYS A 53 -19.51 -12.63 -0.59
CA LYS A 53 -20.91 -12.31 -0.93
C LYS A 53 -21.10 -11.99 -2.41
N LYS A 54 -20.04 -11.64 -3.12
CA LYS A 54 -20.02 -11.40 -4.58
C LYS A 54 -19.52 -12.62 -5.37
N GLY A 55 -19.35 -13.79 -4.73
CA GLY A 55 -18.83 -15.01 -5.36
C GLY A 55 -17.33 -15.03 -5.59
N ILE A 56 -16.57 -14.09 -4.99
CA ILE A 56 -15.10 -14.01 -5.13
C ILE A 56 -14.47 -14.55 -3.84
N PHE A 57 -13.74 -15.66 -3.97
CA PHE A 57 -13.09 -16.33 -2.85
C PHE A 57 -11.59 -16.04 -2.85
N ILE A 58 -11.12 -15.31 -1.85
CA ILE A 58 -9.70 -15.06 -1.62
C ILE A 58 -9.38 -15.50 -0.19
N PRO A 59 -8.44 -16.43 0.02
CA PRO A 59 -8.11 -16.95 1.34
C PRO A 59 -7.39 -15.91 2.22
N SER A 60 -7.39 -16.13 3.53
CA SER A 60 -6.44 -15.49 4.43
C SER A 60 -5.03 -16.05 4.21
N PRO A 61 -3.97 -15.39 4.70
CA PRO A 61 -2.63 -15.96 4.69
C PRO A 61 -2.56 -17.33 5.34
N GLU A 62 -3.25 -17.55 6.49
CA GLU A 62 -3.30 -18.86 7.15
C GLU A 62 -3.99 -19.93 6.30
N GLU A 63 -5.17 -19.63 5.75
CA GLU A 63 -5.90 -20.53 4.86
C GLU A 63 -5.10 -20.89 3.60
N CYS A 64 -4.41 -19.90 3.02
CA CYS A 64 -3.55 -20.11 1.87
C CYS A 64 -2.36 -21.03 2.19
N LEU A 65 -1.65 -20.78 3.30
CA LEU A 65 -0.52 -21.57 3.72
C LEU A 65 -0.94 -23.02 4.10
N GLU A 66 -2.09 -23.19 4.76
CA GLU A 66 -2.63 -24.53 5.05
C GLU A 66 -2.94 -25.29 3.76
N GLU A 67 -3.57 -24.66 2.78
CA GLU A 67 -3.87 -25.28 1.49
C GLU A 67 -2.58 -25.68 0.75
N LEU A 68 -1.56 -24.82 0.74
CA LEU A 68 -0.27 -25.10 0.12
C LEU A 68 0.44 -26.28 0.79
N ALA A 69 0.42 -26.34 2.13
CA ALA A 69 1.00 -27.46 2.86
C ALA A 69 0.27 -28.80 2.57
N GLN A 70 -1.07 -28.78 2.50
CA GLN A 70 -1.87 -29.96 2.13
C GLN A 70 -1.62 -30.41 0.69
N LYS A 71 -1.34 -29.49 -0.23
CA LYS A 71 -0.98 -29.79 -1.61
C LYS A 71 0.48 -30.26 -1.79
N GLY A 72 1.26 -30.28 -0.72
CA GLY A 72 2.64 -30.76 -0.73
C GLY A 72 3.67 -29.78 -1.27
N TYR A 73 3.38 -28.46 -1.27
CA TYR A 73 4.41 -27.47 -1.56
C TYR A 73 5.48 -27.51 -0.47
N GLU A 74 6.74 -27.54 -0.88
CA GLU A 74 7.87 -27.54 0.03
C GLU A 74 8.48 -26.14 0.20
N ARG A 75 8.41 -25.33 -0.83
CA ARG A 75 8.99 -23.97 -0.88
C ARG A 75 7.92 -22.93 -1.16
N VAL A 76 7.74 -22.02 -0.23
CA VAL A 76 6.71 -20.95 -0.31
C VAL A 76 7.35 -19.60 -0.04
N LEU A 77 7.12 -18.66 -0.94
CA LEU A 77 7.54 -17.27 -0.84
C LEU A 77 6.31 -16.40 -0.71
N VAL A 78 6.27 -15.52 0.29
CA VAL A 78 5.13 -14.64 0.54
C VAL A 78 5.57 -13.20 0.36
N GLN A 79 5.15 -12.55 -0.75
CA GLN A 79 5.42 -11.14 -1.02
C GLN A 79 4.27 -10.28 -0.52
N PRO A 80 4.49 -9.41 0.50
CA PRO A 80 3.47 -8.49 0.97
C PRO A 80 3.23 -7.34 -0.03
N THR A 81 1.99 -6.89 -0.11
CA THR A 81 1.61 -5.65 -0.79
C THR A 81 1.33 -4.49 0.18
N HIS A 82 1.61 -4.69 1.45
CA HIS A 82 1.53 -3.63 2.48
C HIS A 82 2.50 -2.49 2.16
N LEU A 83 2.09 -1.26 2.43
CA LEU A 83 3.01 -0.12 2.31
C LEU A 83 4.02 -0.11 3.45
N THR A 84 3.57 -0.41 4.67
CA THR A 84 4.35 -0.27 5.90
C THR A 84 4.36 -1.55 6.72
N SER A 85 5.30 -1.65 7.67
CA SER A 85 5.38 -2.73 8.66
C SER A 85 4.38 -2.53 9.81
N GLY A 86 3.13 -2.18 9.51
CA GLY A 86 2.06 -2.00 10.48
C GLY A 86 1.51 -3.32 11.07
N GLU A 87 0.44 -3.23 11.88
CA GLU A 87 -0.18 -4.38 12.56
C GLU A 87 -0.61 -5.49 11.59
N GLU A 88 -1.22 -5.13 10.46
CA GLU A 88 -1.66 -6.10 9.45
C GLU A 88 -0.51 -6.95 8.92
N TYR A 89 0.63 -6.32 8.63
CA TYR A 89 1.82 -7.04 8.19
C TYR A 89 2.42 -7.89 9.32
N ARG A 90 2.63 -7.30 10.51
CA ARG A 90 3.29 -7.99 11.62
C ARG A 90 2.43 -9.11 12.21
N ASN A 91 1.19 -8.78 12.57
CA ASN A 91 0.38 -9.71 13.35
C ASN A 91 -0.31 -10.75 12.47
N LYS A 92 -0.79 -10.34 11.28
CA LYS A 92 -1.55 -11.27 10.43
C LYS A 92 -0.68 -11.98 9.40
N LEU A 93 0.26 -11.28 8.75
CA LEU A 93 1.07 -11.94 7.73
C LEU A 93 2.28 -12.66 8.34
N LEU A 94 3.13 -11.96 9.11
CA LEU A 94 4.27 -12.62 9.75
C LEU A 94 3.82 -13.63 10.81
N GLY A 95 2.74 -13.36 11.55
CA GLY A 95 2.15 -14.31 12.49
C GLY A 95 1.67 -15.59 11.82
N ALA A 96 1.03 -15.50 10.64
CA ALA A 96 0.67 -16.67 9.85
C ALA A 96 1.93 -17.42 9.35
N ALA A 97 2.91 -16.71 8.82
CA ALA A 97 4.14 -17.33 8.34
C ALA A 97 4.90 -18.09 9.46
N GLU A 98 4.99 -17.51 10.66
CA GLU A 98 5.65 -18.16 11.80
C GLU A 98 4.91 -19.44 12.23
N LYS A 99 3.58 -19.40 12.30
CA LYS A 99 2.75 -20.56 12.64
C LYS A 99 2.92 -21.74 11.68
N PHE A 100 3.19 -21.46 10.40
CA PHE A 100 3.33 -22.49 9.37
C PHE A 100 4.79 -22.81 9.01
N ARG A 101 5.76 -22.19 9.64
CA ARG A 101 7.17 -22.28 9.27
C ARG A 101 7.68 -23.73 9.15
N GLU A 102 7.34 -24.56 10.11
CA GLU A 102 7.80 -25.97 10.15
C GLU A 102 7.07 -26.88 9.16
N ARG A 103 6.01 -26.39 8.51
CA ARG A 103 5.26 -27.14 7.51
C ARG A 103 5.93 -27.14 6.13
N PHE A 104 6.93 -26.29 5.93
CA PHE A 104 7.64 -26.11 4.67
C PHE A 104 9.15 -26.30 4.87
N SER A 105 9.84 -26.79 3.85
CA SER A 105 11.31 -26.81 3.84
C SER A 105 11.88 -25.38 3.71
N LEU A 106 11.13 -24.48 3.07
CA LEU A 106 11.44 -23.07 2.98
C LEU A 106 10.15 -22.24 2.98
N LEU A 107 9.99 -21.38 3.97
CA LEU A 107 8.96 -20.34 4.00
C LEU A 107 9.64 -19.01 4.26
N LEU A 108 9.62 -18.13 3.26
CA LEU A 108 10.17 -16.76 3.36
C LEU A 108 9.08 -15.73 3.15
N THR A 109 9.09 -14.70 3.97
CA THR A 109 8.23 -13.52 3.81
C THR A 109 9.06 -12.33 3.37
N GLY A 110 8.62 -11.67 2.30
CA GLY A 110 9.24 -10.46 1.76
C GLY A 110 8.92 -9.22 2.61
N GLU A 111 9.45 -8.10 2.16
CA GLU A 111 9.36 -6.80 2.82
C GLU A 111 8.20 -5.97 2.26
N PRO A 112 7.51 -5.14 3.08
CA PRO A 112 6.57 -4.14 2.59
C PRO A 112 7.25 -3.06 1.76
N LEU A 113 6.46 -2.15 1.15
CA LEU A 113 6.99 -1.13 0.23
C LEU A 113 8.04 -0.24 0.92
N PHE A 114 7.69 0.34 2.08
CA PHE A 114 8.59 1.14 2.92
C PHE A 114 9.23 0.26 3.99
N PHE A 115 10.38 -0.27 3.73
CA PHE A 115 11.11 -1.12 4.68
C PHE A 115 12.56 -0.69 4.87
N ARG A 116 13.29 -0.45 3.78
CA ARG A 116 14.68 -0.01 3.79
C ARG A 116 14.76 1.46 3.42
N GLU A 117 15.85 2.12 3.79
CA GLU A 117 16.07 3.53 3.44
C GLU A 117 16.00 3.77 1.93
N GLU A 118 16.60 2.89 1.14
CA GLU A 118 16.54 2.96 -0.32
C GLU A 118 15.11 2.91 -0.89
N ASP A 119 14.19 2.22 -0.20
CA ASP A 119 12.80 2.08 -0.65
C ASP A 119 12.08 3.43 -0.62
N TYR A 120 12.33 4.24 0.41
CA TYR A 120 11.75 5.59 0.51
C TYR A 120 12.20 6.48 -0.64
N LEU A 121 13.50 6.41 -0.98
CA LEU A 121 14.05 7.22 -2.07
C LEU A 121 13.46 6.81 -3.42
N LEU A 122 13.32 5.50 -3.67
CA LEU A 122 12.71 4.98 -4.89
C LEU A 122 11.23 5.32 -5.01
N VAL A 123 10.49 5.28 -3.90
CA VAL A 123 9.08 5.70 -3.89
C VAL A 123 8.96 7.19 -4.14
N LEU A 124 9.81 8.04 -3.53
CA LEU A 124 9.82 9.48 -3.81
C LEU A 124 10.10 9.79 -5.28
N ASP A 125 11.08 9.10 -5.89
CA ASP A 125 11.38 9.24 -7.31
C ASP A 125 10.17 8.86 -8.18
N ALA A 126 9.51 7.74 -7.85
CA ALA A 126 8.30 7.31 -8.55
C ALA A 126 7.14 8.32 -8.40
N LEU A 127 6.88 8.81 -7.18
CA LEU A 127 5.85 9.82 -6.91
C LEU A 127 6.13 11.13 -7.65
N GLN A 128 7.39 11.56 -7.66
CA GLN A 128 7.81 12.76 -8.39
C GLN A 128 7.53 12.59 -9.90
N ASN A 129 7.85 11.43 -10.49
CA ASN A 129 7.56 11.16 -11.89
C ASN A 129 6.05 11.11 -12.19
N ILE A 130 5.27 10.42 -11.35
CA ILE A 130 3.81 10.29 -11.49
C ILE A 130 3.13 11.67 -11.49
N TYR A 131 3.57 12.58 -10.62
CA TYR A 131 2.93 13.88 -10.41
C TYR A 131 3.72 15.06 -11.00
N SER A 132 4.79 14.83 -11.76
CA SER A 132 5.69 15.85 -12.33
C SER A 132 4.99 16.92 -13.17
N SER A 133 3.91 16.58 -13.87
CA SER A 133 3.17 17.49 -14.73
C SER A 133 2.11 18.32 -13.99
N LYS A 134 1.97 18.14 -12.67
CA LYS A 134 0.94 18.81 -11.88
C LYS A 134 1.48 20.08 -11.25
N GLU A 135 0.67 21.14 -11.31
CA GLU A 135 0.99 22.42 -10.68
C GLU A 135 0.53 22.44 -9.22
N GLY A 136 1.28 23.13 -8.37
CA GLY A 136 0.92 23.37 -6.97
C GLY A 136 1.69 22.50 -5.99
N GLU A 137 1.13 22.35 -4.79
CA GLU A 137 1.66 21.47 -3.73
C GLU A 137 0.94 20.12 -3.81
N LEU A 138 1.68 19.03 -3.72
CA LEU A 138 1.14 17.68 -3.66
C LEU A 138 0.90 17.30 -2.19
N VAL A 139 -0.33 16.94 -1.85
CA VAL A 139 -0.66 16.37 -0.54
C VAL A 139 -0.98 14.89 -0.72
N LEU A 140 -0.20 14.03 -0.10
CA LEU A 140 -0.34 12.58 -0.14
C LEU A 140 -0.92 12.07 1.19
N LEU A 141 -2.07 11.38 1.13
CA LEU A 141 -2.76 10.89 2.30
C LEU A 141 -2.61 9.38 2.46
N GLY A 142 -1.91 8.99 3.53
CA GLY A 142 -1.91 7.63 4.05
C GLY A 142 -3.09 7.35 4.97
N HIS A 143 -3.25 6.09 5.36
CA HIS A 143 -4.30 5.71 6.30
C HIS A 143 -3.98 6.20 7.73
N GLY A 144 -2.74 6.05 8.16
CA GLY A 144 -2.38 6.17 9.57
C GLY A 144 -2.67 4.90 10.35
N SER A 145 -2.54 4.96 11.67
CA SER A 145 -2.77 3.84 12.58
C SER A 145 -3.49 4.30 13.84
N PRO A 146 -4.64 3.69 14.20
CA PRO A 146 -5.42 4.11 15.38
C PRO A 146 -4.78 3.70 16.71
N HIS A 147 -3.84 2.75 16.71
CA HIS A 147 -3.30 2.15 17.95
C HIS A 147 -1.83 2.41 18.18
N GLN A 148 -1.07 2.63 17.13
CA GLN A 148 0.38 2.82 17.22
C GLN A 148 0.83 3.80 16.15
N HIS A 149 1.52 4.86 16.58
CA HIS A 149 2.16 5.80 15.65
C HIS A 149 3.02 5.09 14.60
N ASN A 150 2.86 5.50 13.34
CA ASN A 150 3.58 4.94 12.22
C ASN A 150 4.64 5.93 11.68
N PRO A 151 5.92 5.78 12.06
CA PRO A 151 6.97 6.74 11.73
C PRO A 151 7.30 6.81 10.23
N VAL A 152 6.74 5.93 9.41
CA VAL A 152 6.97 5.90 7.96
C VAL A 152 6.54 7.21 7.30
N TYR A 153 5.43 7.78 7.71
CA TYR A 153 4.90 9.01 7.12
C TYR A 153 5.81 10.22 7.40
N GLU A 154 6.27 10.35 8.63
CA GLU A 154 7.21 11.41 9.00
C GLU A 154 8.57 11.23 8.33
N ARG A 155 9.05 9.98 8.25
CA ARG A 155 10.30 9.68 7.54
C ARG A 155 10.21 10.07 6.06
N LEU A 156 9.09 9.74 5.40
CA LEU A 156 8.86 10.11 4.01
C LEU A 156 8.82 11.63 3.85
N GLN A 157 8.17 12.35 4.78
CA GLN A 157 8.13 13.81 4.78
C GLN A 157 9.53 14.41 4.95
N MET A 158 10.33 13.92 5.89
CA MET A 158 11.70 14.40 6.09
C MET A 158 12.56 14.27 4.82
N LEU A 159 12.43 13.17 4.11
CA LEU A 159 13.16 12.92 2.87
C LEU A 159 12.65 13.79 1.71
N ALA A 160 11.35 14.04 1.64
CA ALA A 160 10.77 14.98 0.68
C ALA A 160 11.27 16.41 0.93
N ASP A 161 11.34 16.82 2.22
CA ASP A 161 11.86 18.13 2.63
C ASP A 161 13.35 18.27 2.29
N ALA A 162 14.16 17.26 2.55
CA ALA A 162 15.59 17.26 2.24
C ALA A 162 15.87 17.39 0.72
N ARG A 163 14.90 17.04 -0.11
CA ARG A 163 14.94 17.21 -1.57
C ARG A 163 14.18 18.45 -2.07
N GLU A 164 13.68 19.28 -1.15
CA GLU A 164 12.90 20.48 -1.45
C GLU A 164 11.66 20.23 -2.34
N LEU A 165 11.09 19.01 -2.26
CA LEU A 165 9.93 18.63 -3.06
C LEU A 165 8.68 19.39 -2.58
N PRO A 166 7.79 19.84 -3.49
CA PRO A 166 6.51 20.45 -3.13
C PRO A 166 5.49 19.36 -2.71
N MET A 167 5.86 18.57 -1.70
CA MET A 167 5.16 17.35 -1.30
C MET A 167 4.94 17.34 0.21
N HIS A 168 3.71 17.06 0.63
CA HIS A 168 3.28 17.01 2.02
C HIS A 168 2.61 15.67 2.29
N ILE A 169 3.02 15.02 3.36
CA ILE A 169 2.46 13.73 3.77
C ILE A 169 1.50 13.97 4.93
N GLY A 170 0.30 13.42 4.83
CA GLY A 170 -0.70 13.41 5.89
C GLY A 170 -1.32 12.03 6.07
N VAL A 171 -2.09 11.85 7.14
CA VAL A 171 -2.83 10.63 7.42
C VAL A 171 -4.29 10.94 7.70
N VAL A 172 -5.17 10.00 7.34
CA VAL A 172 -6.62 10.12 7.56
C VAL A 172 -6.96 9.86 9.04
N GLU A 173 -6.23 8.94 9.67
CA GLU A 173 -6.45 8.58 11.07
C GLU A 173 -6.04 9.73 12.00
N GLU A 174 -7.02 10.33 12.70
CA GLU A 174 -6.81 11.54 13.53
C GLU A 174 -5.91 11.30 14.75
N SER A 175 -5.74 10.06 15.17
CA SER A 175 -4.86 9.70 16.31
C SER A 175 -3.40 9.47 15.90
N ASP A 176 -3.08 9.54 14.62
CA ASP A 176 -1.71 9.39 14.09
C ASP A 176 -1.21 10.71 13.45
N THR A 177 0.06 10.75 13.10
CA THR A 177 0.73 11.93 12.51
C THR A 177 1.48 11.58 11.21
N PRO A 178 1.68 12.56 10.31
CA PRO A 178 1.24 13.97 10.35
C PRO A 178 -0.27 14.14 10.13
N ASP A 179 -0.94 14.83 11.05
CA ASP A 179 -2.36 15.11 10.98
C ASP A 179 -2.71 16.29 10.05
N PHE A 180 -4.00 16.62 9.92
CA PHE A 180 -4.46 17.71 9.09
C PHE A 180 -3.87 19.06 9.50
N SER A 181 -3.74 19.35 10.81
CA SER A 181 -3.26 20.63 11.31
C SER A 181 -1.78 20.86 10.96
N MET A 182 -0.97 19.81 11.08
CA MET A 182 0.44 19.84 10.70
C MET A 182 0.64 20.09 9.19
N VAL A 183 -0.14 19.41 8.35
CA VAL A 183 -0.10 19.62 6.89
C VAL A 183 -0.58 21.02 6.52
N LEU A 184 -1.67 21.51 7.13
CA LEU A 184 -2.21 22.85 6.89
C LEU A 184 -1.18 23.93 7.22
N GLU A 185 -0.49 23.82 8.35
CA GLU A 185 0.55 24.78 8.74
C GLU A 185 1.67 24.82 7.69
N ARG A 186 2.16 23.67 7.24
CA ARG A 186 3.18 23.57 6.19
C ARG A 186 2.73 24.22 4.87
N LEU A 187 1.49 23.95 4.45
CA LEU A 187 0.92 24.55 3.23
C LEU A 187 0.83 26.09 3.33
N ARG A 188 0.47 26.61 4.50
CA ARG A 188 0.43 28.06 4.77
C ARG A 188 1.82 28.67 4.68
N GLN A 189 2.84 28.01 5.21
CA GLN A 189 4.24 28.47 5.14
C GLN A 189 4.77 28.49 3.69
N ARG A 190 4.33 27.56 2.83
CA ARG A 190 4.69 27.52 1.39
C ARG A 190 3.99 28.62 0.59
N GLY A 191 2.86 29.15 1.05
CA GLY A 191 2.14 30.27 0.44
C GLY A 191 1.45 29.98 -0.89
N ARG A 192 1.52 28.76 -1.42
CA ARG A 192 0.85 28.36 -2.65
C ARG A 192 -0.60 27.97 -2.37
N LYS A 193 -1.51 28.31 -3.29
CA LYS A 193 -2.94 28.08 -3.10
C LYS A 193 -3.50 26.89 -3.88
N LYS A 194 -2.77 26.36 -4.85
CA LYS A 194 -3.17 25.17 -5.62
C LYS A 194 -2.64 23.92 -4.95
N ILE A 195 -3.52 22.95 -4.73
CA ILE A 195 -3.20 21.65 -4.14
C ILE A 195 -3.68 20.54 -5.05
N LEU A 196 -2.83 19.54 -5.26
CA LEU A 196 -3.23 18.22 -5.72
C LEU A 196 -3.28 17.29 -4.51
N LEU A 197 -4.46 16.77 -4.19
CA LEU A 197 -4.67 15.80 -3.12
C LEU A 197 -4.71 14.39 -3.72
N ALA A 198 -3.85 13.49 -3.26
CA ALA A 198 -3.71 12.14 -3.79
C ALA A 198 -3.53 11.09 -2.69
N PRO A 199 -3.93 9.83 -2.89
CA PRO A 199 -3.76 8.79 -1.88
C PRO A 199 -2.32 8.26 -1.83
N LEU A 200 -1.82 8.07 -0.61
CA LEU A 200 -0.66 7.24 -0.29
C LEU A 200 -1.17 5.86 0.18
N LEU A 201 -2.01 5.25 -0.65
CA LEU A 201 -2.65 3.96 -0.45
C LEU A 201 -2.47 3.10 -1.70
N LEU A 202 -2.32 1.79 -1.53
CA LEU A 202 -2.11 0.90 -2.68
C LEU A 202 -3.32 0.88 -3.62
N SER A 203 -4.53 0.93 -3.07
CA SER A 203 -5.79 0.90 -3.83
C SER A 203 -6.68 2.07 -3.46
N GLY A 204 -7.35 2.66 -4.46
CA GLY A 204 -8.37 3.67 -4.27
C GLY A 204 -9.68 3.04 -3.79
N GLY A 205 -9.86 2.92 -2.48
CA GLY A 205 -11.08 2.43 -1.84
C GLY A 205 -11.92 3.55 -1.22
N VAL A 206 -12.81 3.18 -0.27
CA VAL A 206 -13.70 4.10 0.43
C VAL A 206 -12.98 5.28 1.06
N HIS A 207 -11.78 5.07 1.65
CA HIS A 207 -10.98 6.14 2.23
C HIS A 207 -10.56 7.21 1.21
N VAL A 208 -10.37 6.85 -0.06
CA VAL A 208 -10.05 7.80 -1.12
C VAL A 208 -11.29 8.59 -1.56
N THR A 209 -12.43 7.92 -1.68
CA THR A 209 -13.64 8.56 -2.18
C THR A 209 -14.41 9.34 -1.12
N GLU A 210 -14.32 8.96 0.13
CA GLU A 210 -15.08 9.57 1.24
C GLU A 210 -14.18 10.46 2.11
N ASP A 211 -13.16 9.89 2.76
CA ASP A 211 -12.35 10.62 3.75
C ASP A 211 -11.41 11.64 3.10
N MET A 212 -10.84 11.30 1.93
CA MET A 212 -9.95 12.21 1.21
C MET A 212 -10.72 13.20 0.33
N ALA A 213 -11.53 12.72 -0.61
CA ALA A 213 -12.08 13.49 -1.73
C ALA A 213 -13.61 13.69 -1.68
N GLY A 214 -14.29 13.18 -0.65
CA GLY A 214 -15.73 13.28 -0.50
C GLY A 214 -16.23 14.70 -0.24
N ASP A 215 -17.54 14.90 -0.37
CA ASP A 215 -18.19 16.19 -0.17
C ASP A 215 -18.56 16.45 1.31
N SER A 216 -18.28 15.50 2.21
CA SER A 216 -18.43 15.70 3.65
C SER A 216 -17.57 16.86 4.14
N PRO A 217 -18.07 17.75 5.03
CA PRO A 217 -17.24 18.77 5.67
C PRO A 217 -16.01 18.22 6.40
N ALA A 218 -16.04 16.94 6.78
CA ALA A 218 -14.92 16.27 7.46
C ALA A 218 -13.84 15.75 6.48
N SER A 219 -14.11 15.71 5.17
CA SER A 219 -13.13 15.25 4.20
C SER A 219 -11.94 16.22 4.11
N TRP A 220 -10.77 15.69 3.78
CA TRP A 220 -9.57 16.51 3.61
C TRP A 220 -9.74 17.59 2.53
N LYS A 221 -10.38 17.24 1.41
CA LYS A 221 -10.71 18.19 0.33
C LYS A 221 -11.53 19.35 0.87
N SER A 222 -12.68 19.10 1.48
CA SER A 222 -13.58 20.13 1.98
C SER A 222 -12.93 21.00 3.05
N ARG A 223 -12.15 20.40 3.95
CA ARG A 223 -11.40 21.12 4.98
C ARG A 223 -10.35 22.06 4.37
N LEU A 224 -9.58 21.61 3.37
CA LEU A 224 -8.59 22.43 2.67
C LEU A 224 -9.25 23.56 1.87
N GLU A 225 -10.38 23.29 1.22
CA GLU A 225 -11.15 24.31 0.49
C GLU A 225 -11.70 25.39 1.43
N ALA A 226 -12.17 24.98 2.63
CA ALA A 226 -12.61 25.92 3.68
C ALA A 226 -11.47 26.83 4.17
N GLU A 227 -10.21 26.39 4.10
CA GLU A 227 -9.01 27.16 4.40
C GLU A 227 -8.53 28.04 3.22
N GLY A 228 -9.31 28.10 2.14
CA GLY A 228 -9.06 28.95 0.98
C GLY A 228 -8.05 28.40 -0.03
N PHE A 229 -7.83 27.08 -0.05
CA PHE A 229 -7.04 26.41 -1.08
C PHE A 229 -7.92 26.00 -2.27
N SER A 230 -7.32 25.96 -3.46
CA SER A 230 -7.93 25.38 -4.66
C SER A 230 -7.46 23.92 -4.77
N VAL A 231 -8.36 22.96 -4.50
CA VAL A 231 -8.03 21.56 -4.40
C VAL A 231 -8.48 20.79 -5.64
N SER A 232 -7.54 20.11 -6.28
CA SER A 232 -7.81 19.06 -7.26
C SER A 232 -7.48 17.70 -6.65
N THR A 233 -8.11 16.63 -7.13
CA THR A 233 -7.94 15.29 -6.58
C THR A 233 -7.45 14.30 -7.63
N ALA A 234 -6.53 13.42 -7.25
CA ALA A 234 -6.17 12.22 -8.00
C ALA A 234 -6.68 11.01 -7.19
N LEU A 235 -7.62 10.25 -7.75
CA LEU A 235 -8.30 9.18 -7.01
C LEU A 235 -7.66 7.79 -7.19
N LYS A 236 -6.66 7.69 -8.06
CA LYS A 236 -5.96 6.43 -8.33
C LYS A 236 -5.10 6.01 -7.14
N GLY A 237 -5.25 4.76 -6.71
CA GLY A 237 -4.32 4.16 -5.75
C GLY A 237 -2.93 3.95 -6.37
N LEU A 238 -1.91 3.86 -5.52
CA LEU A 238 -0.51 3.71 -5.95
C LEU A 238 -0.29 2.47 -6.83
N GLY A 239 -1.02 1.36 -6.58
CA GLY A 239 -0.93 0.14 -7.37
C GLY A 239 -1.41 0.27 -8.83
N GLU A 240 -2.11 1.35 -9.17
CA GLU A 240 -2.55 1.65 -10.53
C GLU A 240 -1.42 2.23 -11.41
N TYR A 241 -0.31 2.66 -10.79
CA TYR A 241 0.84 3.22 -11.48
C TYR A 241 1.91 2.17 -11.75
N PRO A 242 2.36 2.02 -13.02
CA PRO A 242 3.41 1.06 -13.38
C PRO A 242 4.71 1.26 -12.59
N GLU A 243 5.06 2.50 -12.27
CA GLU A 243 6.25 2.87 -11.51
C GLU A 243 6.24 2.23 -10.11
N ILE A 244 5.10 2.25 -9.45
CA ILE A 244 4.94 1.63 -8.12
C ILE A 244 4.87 0.11 -8.21
N ARG A 245 4.18 -0.43 -9.23
CA ARG A 245 4.19 -1.89 -9.46
C ARG A 245 5.60 -2.42 -9.68
N ALA A 246 6.44 -1.68 -10.41
CA ALA A 246 7.84 -2.04 -10.61
C ALA A 246 8.63 -2.15 -9.29
N LEU A 247 8.32 -1.33 -8.28
CA LEU A 247 8.95 -1.43 -6.96
C LEU A 247 8.56 -2.72 -6.23
N TYR A 248 7.30 -3.13 -6.32
CA TYR A 248 6.87 -4.44 -5.77
C TYR A 248 7.48 -5.62 -6.51
N LEU A 249 7.62 -5.55 -7.82
CA LEU A 249 8.32 -6.57 -8.61
C LEU A 249 9.78 -6.70 -8.17
N ARG A 250 10.50 -5.58 -7.97
CA ARG A 250 11.88 -5.61 -7.42
C ARG A 250 11.95 -6.28 -6.05
N LYS A 251 10.94 -6.12 -5.20
CA LYS A 251 10.88 -6.79 -3.89
C LYS A 251 10.64 -8.29 -4.06
N ALA A 252 9.73 -8.69 -4.94
CA ALA A 252 9.50 -10.10 -5.27
C ALA A 252 10.76 -10.74 -5.88
N ASP A 253 11.46 -10.07 -6.79
CA ASP A 253 12.73 -10.53 -7.35
C ASP A 253 13.80 -10.73 -6.28
N ARG A 254 13.88 -9.80 -5.31
CA ARG A 254 14.80 -9.93 -4.17
C ARG A 254 14.44 -11.14 -3.31
N LEU A 255 13.15 -11.34 -3.03
CA LEU A 255 12.67 -12.49 -2.26
C LEU A 255 13.00 -13.80 -2.95
N VAL A 256 12.75 -13.91 -4.26
CA VAL A 256 13.07 -15.10 -5.08
C VAL A 256 14.58 -15.37 -5.09
N ARG A 257 15.42 -14.33 -5.27
CA ARG A 257 16.89 -14.51 -5.21
C ARG A 257 17.39 -14.98 -3.85
N ASN A 258 16.78 -14.52 -2.75
CA ASN A 258 17.16 -14.95 -1.41
C ASN A 258 16.74 -16.38 -1.09
N ALA A 259 15.82 -16.94 -1.87
CA ALA A 259 15.33 -18.31 -1.73
C ALA A 259 16.21 -19.33 -2.48
N ASN A 260 17.05 -18.89 -3.40
CA ASN A 260 17.95 -19.74 -4.20
C ASN A 260 19.36 -19.78 -3.61
#